data_4ad17bbc37080005e12d6d6caecd4378
#
_entry.id   4ad17bbc37080005e12d6d6caecd4378
#
_cell.length_a   1.000
_cell.length_b   1.000
_cell.length_c   1.000
_cell.angle_alpha   90.00
_cell.angle_beta   90.00
_cell.angle_gamma   90.00
#
_symmetry.space_group_name_H-M   'P 1'
#
loop_
_entity.id
_entity.type
_entity.pdbx_description
1 polymer ?
#
loop_
_entity_poly.entity_id
_entity_poly.type
_entity_poly.pdbx_seq_one_letter_code
_entity_poly.pdbx_strand_id
1 'polypeptide(L)'
;TDEWGNKFDDGETYELIYPEVKIPESAFYVPIECNNKPLPYADVEVRLESTIGIYGTGLLDAIDDADILAQYKAEEAKGAKLNPAIFANGDFVKKYKDGHVLRYTYALSRGPLQDGPGANAIWNITNVTRSDRRSHYMTEAYAKKAMNDKDVQDKFYEYFPDWNKTGNVANDIYNYLMNKELPVEMTDDDYVNFYIWHRGLAVPAARNLDNPTVKRGKELFTELG
;
A
#
# COMPACT_ATOMS: atom_id res chain seq x y z
N THR A 1 -25.80 -16.61 -1.10
CA THR A 1 -26.04 -16.01 -2.41
C THR A 1 -25.56 -14.59 -2.36
N ASP A 2 -24.66 -14.19 -3.25
CA ASP A 2 -24.29 -12.80 -3.42
C ASP A 2 -25.45 -12.00 -4.06
N GLU A 3 -25.35 -10.69 -4.08
CA GLU A 3 -26.37 -9.80 -4.67
C GLU A 3 -26.54 -9.97 -6.19
N TRP A 4 -25.58 -10.64 -6.83
CA TRP A 4 -25.53 -10.87 -8.28
C TRP A 4 -26.06 -12.25 -8.67
N GLY A 5 -26.36 -13.12 -7.69
CA GLY A 5 -26.68 -14.53 -7.89
C GLY A 5 -25.43 -15.40 -8.05
N ASN A 6 -25.63 -16.68 -8.24
CA ASN A 6 -24.55 -17.68 -8.37
C ASN A 6 -24.59 -18.34 -9.74
N LYS A 7 -25.01 -17.63 -10.78
CA LYS A 7 -25.24 -18.20 -12.09
C LYS A 7 -24.90 -17.22 -13.19
N PHE A 8 -24.10 -17.67 -14.14
CA PHE A 8 -23.86 -16.92 -15.37
C PHE A 8 -25.06 -17.00 -16.32
N ASP A 9 -25.12 -16.11 -17.31
CA ASP A 9 -26.21 -16.06 -18.29
C ASP A 9 -26.34 -17.33 -19.13
N ASP A 10 -25.24 -18.06 -19.34
CA ASP A 10 -25.23 -19.37 -20.01
C ASP A 10 -25.76 -20.52 -19.15
N GLY A 11 -26.01 -20.25 -17.86
CA GLY A 11 -26.55 -21.21 -16.91
C GLY A 11 -25.51 -21.92 -16.07
N GLU A 12 -24.23 -21.72 -16.32
CA GLU A 12 -23.16 -22.22 -15.44
C GLU A 12 -23.23 -21.57 -14.05
N THR A 13 -22.98 -22.37 -13.00
CA THR A 13 -23.01 -21.89 -11.62
C THR A 13 -21.60 -21.67 -11.10
N TYR A 14 -21.45 -20.67 -10.22
CA TYR A 14 -20.19 -20.39 -9.53
C TYR A 14 -20.44 -20.24 -8.03
N GLU A 15 -19.39 -20.48 -7.25
CA GLU A 15 -19.35 -20.13 -5.84
C GLU A 15 -18.32 -19.02 -5.60
N LEU A 16 -18.79 -17.89 -5.11
CA LEU A 16 -17.91 -16.85 -4.61
C LEU A 16 -17.58 -17.15 -3.16
N ILE A 17 -16.33 -17.54 -2.92
CA ILE A 17 -15.80 -17.64 -1.57
C ILE A 17 -15.19 -16.29 -1.22
N TYR A 18 -15.87 -15.54 -0.37
CA TYR A 18 -15.30 -14.35 0.24
C TYR A 18 -14.42 -14.78 1.41
N PRO A 19 -13.09 -14.73 1.31
CA PRO A 19 -12.23 -15.09 2.41
C PRO A 19 -12.39 -14.05 3.51
N GLU A 20 -13.03 -14.41 4.60
CA GLU A 20 -13.00 -13.59 5.81
C GLU A 20 -11.64 -13.73 6.47
N VAL A 21 -10.94 -12.62 6.60
CA VAL A 21 -9.64 -12.55 7.28
C VAL A 21 -9.82 -11.86 8.63
N LYS A 22 -9.39 -12.53 9.68
CA LYS A 22 -9.32 -11.95 11.03
C LYS A 22 -7.88 -11.95 11.49
N ILE A 23 -7.40 -10.81 11.95
CA ILE A 23 -6.11 -10.68 12.62
C ILE A 23 -6.41 -10.67 14.13
N PRO A 24 -5.93 -11.65 14.91
CA PRO A 24 -6.18 -11.65 16.34
C PRO A 24 -5.54 -10.41 17.00
N GLU A 25 -6.16 -9.87 18.04
CA GLU A 25 -5.65 -8.70 18.76
C GLU A 25 -4.21 -8.92 19.25
N SER A 26 -3.87 -10.13 19.64
CA SER A 26 -2.52 -10.51 20.08
C SER A 26 -1.45 -10.41 18.99
N ALA A 27 -1.84 -10.31 17.72
CA ALA A 27 -0.89 -10.12 16.60
C ALA A 27 -0.45 -8.66 16.44
N PHE A 28 -1.11 -7.73 17.10
CA PHE A 28 -0.69 -6.33 17.11
C PHE A 28 0.41 -6.12 18.14
N TYR A 29 1.62 -5.90 17.66
CA TYR A 29 2.80 -5.71 18.51
C TYR A 29 2.72 -4.43 19.36
N VAL A 30 2.08 -3.40 18.82
CA VAL A 30 1.81 -2.13 19.51
C VAL A 30 0.32 -1.82 19.48
N PRO A 31 -0.19 -1.01 20.44
CA PRO A 31 -1.57 -0.54 20.40
C PRO A 31 -1.91 0.11 19.05
N ILE A 32 -3.10 -0.18 18.53
CA ILE A 32 -3.60 0.44 17.31
C ILE A 32 -4.03 1.87 17.65
N GLU A 33 -3.58 2.82 16.84
CA GLU A 33 -3.90 4.24 17.01
C GLU A 33 -4.47 4.84 15.73
N CYS A 34 -5.46 5.71 15.88
CA CYS A 34 -5.98 6.55 14.82
C CYS A 34 -5.91 8.01 15.27
N ASN A 35 -5.21 8.86 14.53
CA ASN A 35 -5.01 10.27 14.86
C ASN A 35 -4.43 10.47 16.29
N ASN A 36 -3.43 9.68 16.65
CA ASN A 36 -2.76 9.66 17.96
C ASN A 36 -3.70 9.35 19.14
N LYS A 37 -4.78 8.63 18.88
CA LYS A 37 -5.68 8.13 19.91
C LYS A 37 -5.79 6.62 19.82
N PRO A 38 -5.80 5.90 20.95
CA PRO A 38 -6.02 4.46 20.94
C PRO A 38 -7.32 4.11 20.21
N LEU A 39 -7.24 3.16 19.29
CA LEU A 39 -8.38 2.60 18.59
C LEU A 39 -8.73 1.25 19.22
N PRO A 40 -9.96 1.04 19.73
CA PRO A 40 -10.40 -0.25 20.22
C PRO A 40 -10.29 -1.31 19.12
N TYR A 41 -9.86 -2.52 19.47
CA TYR A 41 -9.75 -3.59 18.49
C TYR A 41 -11.08 -3.91 17.77
N ALA A 42 -12.21 -3.73 18.47
CA ALA A 42 -13.53 -3.91 17.90
C ALA A 42 -13.85 -2.96 16.72
N ASP A 43 -13.13 -1.84 16.63
CA ASP A 43 -13.31 -0.85 15.58
C ASP A 43 -12.32 -1.06 14.39
N VAL A 44 -11.55 -2.16 14.43
CA VAL A 44 -10.59 -2.51 13.37
C VAL A 44 -11.27 -3.44 12.37
N GLU A 45 -11.36 -2.97 11.13
CA GLU A 45 -11.81 -3.78 10.00
C GLU A 45 -10.60 -4.32 9.23
N VAL A 46 -10.72 -5.56 8.79
CA VAL A 46 -9.69 -6.24 8.00
C VAL A 46 -10.31 -6.72 6.71
N ARG A 47 -9.62 -6.48 5.60
CA ARG A 47 -10.02 -7.01 4.30
C ARG A 47 -8.82 -7.62 3.58
N LEU A 48 -9.09 -8.64 2.78
CA LEU A 48 -8.11 -9.21 1.88
C LEU A 48 -8.15 -8.47 0.54
N GLU A 49 -7.00 -8.01 0.09
CA GLU A 49 -6.87 -7.36 -1.22
C GLU A 49 -5.88 -8.11 -2.09
N SER A 50 -6.13 -8.16 -3.39
CA SER A 50 -5.12 -8.57 -4.35
C SER A 50 -4.04 -7.50 -4.46
N THR A 51 -2.77 -7.92 -4.46
CA THR A 51 -1.67 -7.00 -4.68
C THR A 51 -1.69 -6.46 -6.10
N ILE A 52 -1.37 -5.19 -6.25
CA ILE A 52 -1.22 -4.55 -7.55
C ILE A 52 0.11 -4.98 -8.16
N GLY A 53 0.12 -5.30 -9.46
CA GLY A 53 1.35 -5.50 -10.20
C GLY A 53 2.14 -4.19 -10.29
N ILE A 54 3.47 -4.30 -10.39
CA ILE A 54 4.35 -3.13 -10.52
C ILE A 54 4.56 -2.71 -11.99
N TYR A 55 4.20 -3.59 -12.95
CA TYR A 55 4.40 -3.32 -14.37
C TYR A 55 3.42 -2.26 -14.87
N GLY A 56 3.94 -1.27 -15.59
CA GLY A 56 3.13 -0.19 -16.15
C GLY A 56 2.68 0.88 -15.16
N THR A 57 3.11 0.82 -13.90
CA THR A 57 2.74 1.82 -12.89
C THR A 57 3.22 3.23 -13.25
N GLY A 58 4.35 3.35 -13.95
CA GLY A 58 4.81 4.63 -14.48
C GLY A 58 3.90 5.23 -15.56
N LEU A 59 3.14 4.39 -16.29
CA LEU A 59 2.12 4.87 -17.23
C LEU A 59 0.90 5.42 -16.50
N LEU A 60 0.50 4.76 -15.40
CA LEU A 60 -0.57 5.28 -14.53
C LEU A 60 -0.18 6.61 -13.90
N ASP A 61 1.10 6.77 -13.55
CA ASP A 61 1.64 8.03 -13.00
C ASP A 61 1.60 9.18 -14.02
N ALA A 62 1.66 8.86 -15.31
CA ALA A 62 1.63 9.82 -16.40
C ALA A 62 0.22 10.24 -16.86
N ILE A 63 -0.84 9.64 -16.32
CA ILE A 63 -2.21 10.04 -16.65
C ILE A 63 -2.46 11.45 -16.09
N ASP A 64 -3.05 12.32 -16.90
CA ASP A 64 -3.39 13.66 -16.45
C ASP A 64 -4.48 13.63 -15.36
N ASP A 65 -4.36 14.46 -14.35
CA ASP A 65 -5.37 14.60 -13.29
C ASP A 65 -6.73 14.98 -13.85
N ALA A 66 -6.76 15.76 -14.93
CA ALA A 66 -7.99 16.15 -15.60
C ALA A 66 -8.72 14.96 -16.24
N ASP A 67 -7.98 13.97 -16.76
CA ASP A 67 -8.57 12.77 -17.36
C ASP A 67 -9.19 11.89 -16.28
N ILE A 68 -8.52 11.73 -15.12
CA ILE A 68 -9.06 10.99 -13.97
C ILE A 68 -10.34 11.67 -13.47
N LEU A 69 -10.32 13.00 -13.35
CA LEU A 69 -11.49 13.76 -12.92
C LEU A 69 -12.65 13.63 -13.92
N ALA A 70 -12.35 13.69 -15.22
CA ALA A 70 -13.35 13.54 -16.27
C ALA A 70 -14.01 12.15 -16.25
N GLN A 71 -13.23 11.10 -16.00
CA GLN A 71 -13.74 9.73 -15.87
C GLN A 71 -14.71 9.60 -14.70
N TYR A 72 -14.35 10.10 -13.51
CA TYR A 72 -15.23 10.06 -12.33
C TYR A 72 -16.54 10.84 -12.55
N LYS A 73 -16.48 12.00 -13.19
CA LYS A 73 -17.68 12.77 -13.55
C LYS A 73 -18.56 12.01 -14.55
N ALA A 74 -17.96 11.32 -15.51
CA ALA A 74 -18.71 10.51 -16.46
C ALA A 74 -19.40 9.31 -15.80
N GLU A 75 -18.75 8.68 -14.82
CA GLU A 75 -19.33 7.58 -14.03
C GLU A 75 -20.49 8.09 -13.16
N GLU A 76 -20.31 9.22 -12.46
CA GLU A 76 -21.38 9.87 -11.67
C GLU A 76 -22.58 10.18 -12.55
N ALA A 77 -22.35 10.76 -13.73
CA ALA A 77 -23.41 11.09 -14.69
C ALA A 77 -24.16 9.87 -15.22
N LYS A 78 -23.52 8.70 -15.26
CA LYS A 78 -24.15 7.41 -15.59
C LYS A 78 -24.86 6.75 -14.40
N GLY A 79 -24.87 7.37 -13.24
CA GLY A 79 -25.54 6.90 -12.04
C GLY A 79 -24.69 5.97 -11.16
N ALA A 80 -23.38 5.89 -11.37
CA ALA A 80 -22.49 5.16 -10.48
C ALA A 80 -22.52 5.74 -9.06
N LYS A 81 -22.58 4.88 -8.07
CA LYS A 81 -22.50 5.27 -6.65
C LYS A 81 -21.03 5.42 -6.27
N LEU A 82 -20.50 6.61 -6.42
CA LEU A 82 -19.13 6.91 -6.04
C LEU A 82 -19.01 7.06 -4.52
N ASN A 83 -17.85 6.67 -3.98
CA ASN A 83 -17.58 6.82 -2.56
C ASN A 83 -17.42 8.31 -2.19
N PRO A 84 -18.30 8.88 -1.34
CA PRO A 84 -18.27 10.31 -1.00
C PRO A 84 -17.02 10.71 -0.19
N ALA A 85 -16.30 9.76 0.38
CA ALA A 85 -15.02 10.03 1.03
C ALA A 85 -13.87 10.25 0.02
N ILE A 86 -14.10 9.92 -1.25
CA ILE A 86 -13.12 10.07 -2.33
C ILE A 86 -13.55 11.16 -3.29
N PHE A 87 -14.81 11.14 -3.74
CA PHE A 87 -15.34 12.05 -4.74
C PHE A 87 -16.72 12.56 -4.30
N ALA A 88 -16.87 13.88 -4.22
CA ALA A 88 -18.12 14.54 -3.87
C ALA A 88 -18.19 15.94 -4.51
N ASN A 89 -19.39 16.38 -4.82
CA ASN A 89 -19.64 17.70 -5.41
C ASN A 89 -18.87 17.94 -6.73
N GLY A 90 -18.64 16.88 -7.50
CA GLY A 90 -17.95 16.94 -8.79
C GLY A 90 -16.44 17.13 -8.71
N ASP A 91 -15.80 16.89 -7.56
CA ASP A 91 -14.35 16.91 -7.40
C ASP A 91 -13.88 15.86 -6.37
N PHE A 92 -12.57 15.61 -6.36
CA PHE A 92 -11.94 14.75 -5.37
C PHE A 92 -11.87 15.44 -4.01
N VAL A 93 -12.39 14.75 -3.00
CA VAL A 93 -12.39 15.21 -1.60
C VAL A 93 -10.98 15.16 -1.01
N LYS A 94 -10.16 14.20 -1.47
CA LYS A 94 -8.81 13.98 -0.98
C LYS A 94 -7.83 14.02 -2.14
N LYS A 95 -6.84 14.89 -2.01
CA LYS A 95 -5.71 15.01 -2.94
C LYS A 95 -4.39 14.76 -2.20
N TYR A 96 -3.34 14.46 -2.95
CA TYR A 96 -2.01 14.36 -2.40
C TYR A 96 -1.51 15.75 -1.95
N LYS A 97 -0.48 15.78 -1.11
CA LYS A 97 0.05 17.03 -0.52
C LYS A 97 0.51 18.09 -1.53
N ASP A 98 0.85 17.68 -2.75
CA ASP A 98 1.21 18.56 -3.87
C ASP A 98 0.01 18.99 -4.72
N GLY A 99 -1.20 18.56 -4.37
CA GLY A 99 -2.44 18.88 -5.04
C GLY A 99 -2.87 17.89 -6.12
N HIS A 100 -2.01 16.93 -6.50
CA HIS A 100 -2.36 15.93 -7.50
C HIS A 100 -3.40 14.92 -7.00
N VAL A 101 -4.18 14.39 -7.94
CA VAL A 101 -5.16 13.34 -7.67
C VAL A 101 -4.47 12.07 -7.25
N LEU A 102 -4.99 11.43 -6.22
CA LEU A 102 -4.59 10.07 -5.84
C LEU A 102 -5.04 9.10 -6.93
N ARG A 103 -4.19 8.19 -7.35
CA ARG A 103 -4.44 7.38 -8.56
C ARG A 103 -4.13 5.91 -8.48
N TYR A 104 -3.48 5.47 -7.42
CA TYR A 104 -3.18 4.06 -7.21
C TYR A 104 -4.17 3.44 -6.25
N THR A 105 -4.50 2.19 -6.48
CA THR A 105 -5.57 1.42 -5.87
C THR A 105 -6.97 1.89 -6.28
N TYR A 106 -7.93 0.98 -6.27
CA TYR A 106 -9.34 1.30 -6.53
C TYR A 106 -9.90 2.36 -5.57
N ALA A 107 -9.41 2.35 -4.33
CA ALA A 107 -9.80 3.33 -3.32
C ALA A 107 -9.10 4.70 -3.49
N LEU A 108 -8.29 4.91 -4.54
CA LEU A 108 -7.50 6.12 -4.75
C LEU A 108 -6.80 6.60 -3.47
N SER A 109 -6.16 5.66 -2.79
CA SER A 109 -5.54 5.91 -1.47
C SER A 109 -4.08 6.35 -1.56
N ARG A 110 -3.49 6.29 -2.77
CA ARG A 110 -2.08 6.59 -3.01
C ARG A 110 -1.91 7.67 -4.06
N GLY A 111 -0.93 8.54 -3.82
CA GLY A 111 -0.57 9.65 -4.71
C GLY A 111 0.30 9.24 -5.90
N PRO A 112 1.44 9.89 -6.12
CA PRO A 112 2.35 9.57 -7.23
C PRO A 112 3.00 8.18 -7.07
N LEU A 113 3.75 7.76 -8.08
CA LEU A 113 4.46 6.49 -8.10
C LEU A 113 5.33 6.25 -6.85
N GLN A 114 5.94 7.29 -6.31
CA GLN A 114 6.71 7.22 -5.06
C GLN A 114 5.88 6.84 -3.86
N ASP A 115 4.62 7.27 -3.82
CA ASP A 115 3.70 7.05 -2.69
C ASP A 115 2.78 5.84 -2.93
N GLY A 116 2.73 5.36 -4.15
CA GLY A 116 1.96 4.20 -4.57
C GLY A 116 2.76 2.89 -4.47
N PRO A 117 2.80 2.12 -5.56
CA PRO A 117 3.49 0.82 -5.60
C PRO A 117 4.97 0.93 -5.27
N GLY A 118 5.62 2.02 -5.71
CA GLY A 118 7.01 2.30 -5.39
C GLY A 118 7.24 2.52 -3.91
N ALA A 119 6.33 3.22 -3.24
CA ALA A 119 6.46 3.49 -1.82
C ALA A 119 6.38 2.23 -0.97
N ASN A 120 5.49 1.31 -1.28
CA ASN A 120 5.40 0.06 -0.50
C ASN A 120 6.69 -0.76 -0.58
N ALA A 121 7.33 -0.79 -1.74
CA ALA A 121 8.63 -1.43 -1.90
C ALA A 121 9.76 -0.61 -1.25
N ILE A 122 9.75 0.71 -1.44
CA ILE A 122 10.82 1.59 -1.01
C ILE A 122 10.66 2.02 0.45
N TRP A 123 9.43 2.27 0.93
CA TRP A 123 9.21 2.76 2.28
C TRP A 123 9.45 1.71 3.34
N ASN A 124 9.05 0.48 3.09
CA ASN A 124 9.37 -0.63 3.99
C ASN A 124 10.87 -0.94 3.99
N ILE A 125 11.52 -0.83 2.84
CA ILE A 125 12.97 -1.01 2.71
C ILE A 125 13.69 0.22 3.29
N THR A 126 13.32 1.43 2.91
CA THR A 126 14.00 2.65 3.33
C THR A 126 13.84 2.99 4.80
N ASN A 127 12.83 2.46 5.48
CA ASN A 127 12.76 2.53 6.93
C ASN A 127 13.89 1.80 7.63
N VAL A 128 14.37 0.73 7.00
CA VAL A 128 15.49 -0.05 7.48
C VAL A 128 16.80 0.52 6.93
N THR A 129 16.80 0.96 5.67
CA THR A 129 18.00 1.34 4.93
C THR A 129 18.30 2.85 4.98
N ARG A 130 17.36 3.68 5.38
CA ARG A 130 17.51 5.14 5.47
C ARG A 130 17.14 5.65 6.85
N SER A 131 18.15 6.01 7.63
CA SER A 131 17.98 6.52 8.99
C SER A 131 17.16 7.81 9.04
N ASP A 132 17.22 8.66 8.00
CA ASP A 132 16.43 9.89 7.87
C ASP A 132 14.91 9.65 7.77
N ARG A 133 14.48 8.39 7.47
CA ARG A 133 13.08 8.01 7.35
C ARG A 133 12.57 7.05 8.43
N ARG A 134 13.41 6.63 9.35
CA ARG A 134 13.04 5.69 10.43
C ARG A 134 11.82 6.13 11.24
N SER A 135 11.65 7.44 11.42
CA SER A 135 10.54 8.01 12.19
C SER A 135 9.14 7.72 11.62
N HIS A 136 9.03 7.24 10.40
CA HIS A 136 7.75 6.86 9.81
C HIS A 136 7.19 5.56 10.40
N TYR A 137 8.07 4.63 10.81
CA TYR A 137 7.66 3.30 11.29
C TYR A 137 8.31 2.94 12.62
N MET A 138 9.51 3.45 12.90
CA MET A 138 10.15 3.33 14.20
C MET A 138 9.59 4.40 15.14
N THR A 139 8.36 4.17 15.59
CA THR A 139 7.68 5.05 16.53
C THR A 139 8.19 4.82 17.95
N GLU A 140 8.00 5.81 18.81
CA GLU A 140 8.36 5.68 20.22
C GLU A 140 7.58 4.54 20.92
N ALA A 141 6.31 4.34 20.54
CA ALA A 141 5.49 3.23 21.05
C ALA A 141 6.11 1.88 20.67
N TYR A 142 6.56 1.71 19.42
CA TYR A 142 7.27 0.51 18.99
C TYR A 142 8.58 0.33 19.75
N ALA A 143 9.38 1.36 19.86
CA ALA A 143 10.67 1.29 20.58
C ALA A 143 10.49 0.92 22.06
N LYS A 144 9.48 1.49 22.74
CA LYS A 144 9.13 1.16 24.13
C LYS A 144 8.62 -0.27 24.28
N LYS A 145 7.91 -0.78 23.30
CA LYS A 145 7.49 -2.19 23.31
C LYS A 145 8.68 -3.13 23.11
N ALA A 146 9.49 -2.86 22.08
CA ALA A 146 10.64 -3.69 21.72
C ALA A 146 11.72 -3.73 22.82
N MET A 147 12.00 -2.61 23.49
CA MET A 147 12.98 -2.58 24.58
C MET A 147 12.61 -3.47 25.77
N ASN A 148 11.31 -3.75 25.96
CA ASN A 148 10.78 -4.59 27.03
C ASN A 148 10.47 -6.03 26.55
N ASP A 149 10.69 -6.33 25.30
CA ASP A 149 10.46 -7.65 24.72
C ASP A 149 11.69 -8.52 24.96
N LYS A 150 11.47 -9.65 25.64
CA LYS A 150 12.57 -10.54 26.05
C LYS A 150 13.26 -11.17 24.82
N ASP A 151 12.50 -11.57 23.82
CA ASP A 151 13.06 -12.22 22.62
C ASP A 151 13.94 -11.23 21.84
N VAL A 152 13.54 -9.94 21.80
CA VAL A 152 14.35 -8.87 21.22
C VAL A 152 15.62 -8.65 22.04
N GLN A 153 15.51 -8.57 23.38
CA GLN A 153 16.68 -8.40 24.25
C GLN A 153 17.69 -9.53 24.11
N ASP A 154 17.21 -10.77 24.08
CA ASP A 154 18.07 -11.97 24.02
C ASP A 154 18.85 -12.02 22.69
N LYS A 155 18.32 -11.40 21.62
CA LYS A 155 18.88 -11.45 20.27
C LYS A 155 19.55 -10.15 19.80
N PHE A 156 19.35 -9.06 20.49
CA PHE A 156 19.77 -7.73 20.03
C PHE A 156 21.25 -7.67 19.64
N TYR A 157 22.15 -8.11 20.51
CA TYR A 157 23.58 -8.04 20.25
C TYR A 157 24.11 -9.14 19.31
N GLU A 158 23.31 -10.16 19.02
CA GLU A 158 23.61 -11.12 17.96
C GLU A 158 23.44 -10.48 16.58
N TYR A 159 22.36 -9.70 16.41
CA TYR A 159 22.06 -9.02 15.14
C TYR A 159 22.80 -7.68 14.98
N PHE A 160 23.15 -7.02 16.09
CA PHE A 160 23.83 -5.72 16.10
C PHE A 160 25.09 -5.78 16.96
N PRO A 161 26.12 -6.59 16.54
CA PRO A 161 27.31 -6.83 17.35
C PRO A 161 28.16 -5.58 17.58
N ASP A 162 28.14 -4.65 16.64
CA ASP A 162 28.92 -3.41 16.65
C ASP A 162 28.26 -2.26 17.42
N TRP A 163 27.03 -2.47 17.92
CA TRP A 163 26.36 -1.44 18.72
C TRP A 163 27.05 -1.27 20.07
N ASN A 164 27.21 -0.03 20.49
CA ASN A 164 27.83 0.31 21.76
C ASN A 164 27.02 -0.24 22.94
N LYS A 165 27.57 -1.22 23.64
CA LYS A 165 26.93 -1.88 24.79
C LYS A 165 27.07 -1.03 26.04
N THR A 166 25.98 -0.42 26.50
CA THR A 166 25.97 0.39 27.73
C THR A 166 25.86 -0.44 29.01
N GLY A 167 25.58 -1.73 28.90
CA GLY A 167 25.26 -2.62 30.02
C GLY A 167 23.77 -2.72 30.32
N ASN A 168 22.92 -2.00 29.60
CA ASN A 168 21.47 -2.08 29.68
C ASN A 168 20.88 -2.32 28.29
N VAL A 169 20.64 -3.60 27.98
CA VAL A 169 20.16 -4.02 26.65
C VAL A 169 18.85 -3.34 26.25
N ALA A 170 17.93 -3.11 27.22
CA ALA A 170 16.66 -2.44 26.94
C ALA A 170 16.89 -0.99 26.45
N ASN A 171 17.73 -0.25 27.14
CA ASN A 171 18.10 1.11 26.72
C ASN A 171 18.85 1.11 25.40
N ASP A 172 19.70 0.14 25.16
CA ASP A 172 20.43 0.02 23.91
C ASP A 172 19.50 -0.24 22.73
N ILE A 173 18.49 -1.11 22.90
CA ILE A 173 17.42 -1.33 21.92
C ILE A 173 16.65 -0.04 21.64
N TYR A 174 16.22 0.65 22.69
CA TYR A 174 15.49 1.90 22.54
C TYR A 174 16.30 2.94 21.77
N ASN A 175 17.56 3.15 22.18
CA ASN A 175 18.46 4.09 21.55
C ASN A 175 18.75 3.73 20.08
N TYR A 176 18.91 2.43 19.77
CA TYR A 176 19.08 1.96 18.42
C TYR A 176 17.87 2.28 17.54
N LEU A 177 16.67 1.94 18.01
CA LEU A 177 15.43 2.15 17.26
C LEU A 177 15.10 3.63 17.05
N MET A 178 15.42 4.47 18.02
CA MET A 178 15.20 5.93 17.94
C MET A 178 16.38 6.68 17.30
N ASN A 179 17.49 5.99 17.02
CA ASN A 179 18.66 6.63 16.42
C ASN A 179 18.40 6.98 14.95
N LYS A 180 18.57 8.25 14.61
CA LYS A 180 18.47 8.80 13.25
C LYS A 180 19.84 8.97 12.57
N GLU A 181 20.91 8.74 13.30
CA GLU A 181 22.28 8.91 12.83
C GLU A 181 22.91 7.61 12.29
N LEU A 182 22.11 6.57 12.13
CA LEU A 182 22.59 5.31 11.55
C LEU A 182 23.00 5.52 10.09
N PRO A 183 24.06 4.84 9.64
CA PRO A 183 24.45 4.88 8.24
C PRO A 183 23.28 4.54 7.31
N VAL A 184 23.22 5.24 6.21
CA VAL A 184 22.23 5.00 5.16
C VAL A 184 22.72 3.82 4.31
N GLU A 185 21.99 2.72 4.27
CA GLU A 185 22.32 1.56 3.45
C GLU A 185 22.00 1.76 1.97
N MET A 186 20.92 2.51 1.68
CA MET A 186 20.54 2.89 0.33
C MET A 186 20.88 4.35 0.10
N THR A 187 21.80 4.65 -0.80
CA THR A 187 22.17 6.02 -1.16
C THR A 187 21.03 6.75 -1.88
N ASP A 188 21.11 8.07 -1.98
CA ASP A 188 20.13 8.85 -2.76
C ASP A 188 20.19 8.50 -4.24
N ASP A 189 21.38 8.22 -4.78
CA ASP A 189 21.55 7.80 -6.18
C ASP A 189 20.91 6.43 -6.42
N ASP A 190 21.09 5.47 -5.52
CA ASP A 190 20.44 4.16 -5.62
C ASP A 190 18.91 4.29 -5.55
N TYR A 191 18.42 5.15 -4.66
CA TYR A 191 17.00 5.45 -4.56
C TYR A 191 16.44 6.04 -5.86
N VAL A 192 17.11 7.03 -6.43
CA VAL A 192 16.70 7.66 -7.69
C VAL A 192 16.76 6.66 -8.84
N ASN A 193 17.82 5.85 -8.92
CA ASN A 193 17.95 4.80 -9.94
C ASN A 193 16.85 3.75 -9.83
N PHE A 194 16.53 3.32 -8.62
CA PHE A 194 15.43 2.39 -8.37
C PHE A 194 14.07 2.99 -8.80
N TYR A 195 13.85 4.26 -8.51
CA TYR A 195 12.64 4.97 -8.92
C TYR A 195 12.52 5.09 -10.44
N ILE A 196 13.60 5.44 -11.12
CA ILE A 196 13.65 5.52 -12.59
C ILE A 196 13.39 4.14 -13.21
N TRP A 197 14.04 3.11 -12.68
CA TRP A 197 13.79 1.72 -13.11
C TRP A 197 12.33 1.33 -12.95
N HIS A 198 11.75 1.57 -11.80
CA HIS A 198 10.35 1.24 -11.52
C HIS A 198 9.39 1.98 -12.46
N ARG A 199 9.64 3.27 -12.69
CA ARG A 199 8.85 4.09 -13.62
C ARG A 199 8.94 3.58 -15.06
N GLY A 200 10.06 2.99 -15.44
CA GLY A 200 10.32 2.43 -16.77
C GLY A 200 9.80 1.01 -16.98
N LEU A 201 9.22 0.35 -15.96
CA LEU A 201 8.71 -1.01 -16.12
C LEU A 201 7.54 -1.05 -17.11
N ALA A 202 7.76 -1.73 -18.22
CA ALA A 202 6.77 -1.87 -19.28
C ALA A 202 5.65 -2.83 -18.89
N VAL A 203 4.47 -2.61 -19.45
CA VAL A 203 3.39 -3.60 -19.40
C VAL A 203 3.78 -4.81 -20.27
N PRO A 204 3.64 -6.04 -19.77
CA PRO A 204 3.84 -7.22 -20.61
C PRO A 204 2.94 -7.18 -21.84
N ALA A 205 3.49 -7.55 -22.99
CA ALA A 205 2.70 -7.61 -24.22
C ALA A 205 1.55 -8.60 -24.08
N ALA A 206 0.38 -8.22 -24.58
CA ALA A 206 -0.77 -9.12 -24.65
C ALA A 206 -0.43 -10.34 -25.53
N ARG A 207 -0.87 -11.51 -25.10
CA ARG A 207 -0.61 -12.79 -25.76
C ARG A 207 -1.86 -13.29 -26.49
N ASN A 208 -1.63 -14.15 -27.50
CA ASN A 208 -2.68 -14.85 -28.21
C ASN A 208 -3.77 -13.93 -28.82
N LEU A 209 -3.38 -12.75 -29.29
CA LEU A 209 -4.30 -11.75 -29.82
C LEU A 209 -5.15 -12.26 -31.00
N ASP A 210 -4.69 -13.31 -31.71
CA ASP A 210 -5.43 -13.92 -32.81
C ASP A 210 -6.46 -14.97 -32.37
N ASN A 211 -6.44 -15.38 -31.09
CA ASN A 211 -7.40 -16.30 -30.55
C ASN A 211 -8.79 -15.65 -30.48
N PRO A 212 -9.85 -16.29 -31.04
CA PRO A 212 -11.20 -15.74 -31.05
C PRO A 212 -11.75 -15.41 -29.65
N THR A 213 -11.45 -16.23 -28.65
CA THR A 213 -11.87 -16.00 -27.25
C THR A 213 -11.19 -14.76 -26.65
N VAL A 214 -9.89 -14.55 -26.96
CA VAL A 214 -9.17 -13.35 -26.50
C VAL A 214 -9.73 -12.10 -27.16
N LYS A 215 -10.03 -12.15 -28.45
CA LYS A 215 -10.71 -11.05 -29.17
C LYS A 215 -12.06 -10.72 -28.56
N ARG A 216 -12.90 -11.75 -28.34
CA ARG A 216 -14.20 -11.54 -27.71
C ARG A 216 -14.08 -10.99 -26.29
N GLY A 217 -13.11 -11.46 -25.50
CA GLY A 217 -12.82 -10.90 -24.18
C GLY A 217 -12.45 -9.42 -24.20
N LYS A 218 -11.64 -9.00 -25.18
CA LYS A 218 -11.30 -7.58 -25.38
C LYS A 218 -12.52 -6.73 -25.75
N GLU A 219 -13.37 -7.24 -26.65
CA GLU A 219 -14.63 -6.57 -27.02
C GLU A 219 -15.53 -6.39 -25.79
N LEU A 220 -15.77 -7.47 -25.03
CA LEU A 220 -16.57 -7.44 -23.80
C LEU A 220 -16.01 -6.44 -22.78
N PHE A 221 -14.69 -6.42 -22.58
CA PHE A 221 -14.05 -5.44 -21.68
C PHE A 221 -14.35 -4.00 -22.10
N THR A 222 -14.35 -3.72 -23.41
CA THR A 222 -14.64 -2.39 -23.93
C THR A 222 -16.14 -2.07 -23.87
N GLU A 223 -17.02 -3.07 -24.10
CA GLU A 223 -18.47 -2.90 -24.06
C GLU A 223 -19.01 -2.64 -22.63
N LEU A 224 -18.38 -3.27 -21.64
CA LEU A 224 -18.80 -3.16 -20.23
C LEU A 224 -18.25 -1.90 -19.54
N GLY A 225 -17.21 -1.27 -20.07
CA GLY A 225 -16.58 -0.06 -19.53
C GLY A 225 -15.52 -0.38 -18.53
#